data_c1db1b7e43531a9d8f71dbdb0284d2ed
#
_entry.id   c1db1b7e43531a9d8f71dbdb0284d2ed
#
_cell.length_a   1.000
_cell.length_b   1.000
_cell.length_c   1.000
_cell.angle_alpha   90.00
_cell.angle_beta   90.00
_cell.angle_gamma   90.00
#
_symmetry.space_group_name_H-M   'P 1'
#
loop_
_entity.id
_entity.type
_entity.pdbx_description
1 polymer ?
#
loop_
_entity_poly.entity_id
_entity_poly.type
_entity_poly.pdbx_seq_one_letter_code
_entity_poly.pdbx_strand_id
1 'polypeptide(L)'
;DLDNYIPRLFKLCESVHKHGACIAIQINHAGASAMSSRIGMQPVSASDVPSKAGGEIPRPLEKEEILHIVKKYGEAAKRAQICGFDAVEIHAGHSYLISQFLSPITNKRTDEFGGSAENRARFAKLVIEEVRKQVGPFFPIFVRISADELMEGGNTLEDTLEYLQYFEKEVDVFDVSCGLNGSIQYQIDANYLPDGWRSYMAKAVKEKYGKPCITVGNIRDPKVAEDILARGDADLIGMGRGLIADPEWVNKVEFGNECDIRKCISCNIGCAGHRIGLNQPIRCTVNPAVNTGEDYMKHKVNKPCNVVVIGGGTAGLEAACTAAEVGCTTFLIEKKAELGGLASVISKIPDKKRLADFPNYMIH
;
A
#
# COMPACT_ATOMS: atom_id res chain seq x y z
N ASP A 1 3.24 16.71 12.66
CA ASP A 1 4.16 17.80 12.31
C ASP A 1 4.92 18.38 13.52
N LEU A 2 5.02 17.66 14.63
CA LEU A 2 5.65 18.12 15.87
C LEU A 2 6.96 17.37 16.13
N ASP A 3 7.94 18.06 16.71
CA ASP A 3 9.26 17.52 17.03
C ASP A 3 9.24 16.45 18.14
N ASN A 4 8.19 16.41 18.94
CA ASN A 4 8.01 15.39 20.00
C ASN A 4 7.88 13.95 19.47
N TYR A 5 7.65 13.75 18.17
CA TYR A 5 7.64 12.44 17.54
C TYR A 5 9.04 11.93 17.14
N ILE A 6 10.06 12.83 17.07
CA ILE A 6 11.42 12.48 16.63
C ILE A 6 11.99 11.28 17.40
N PRO A 7 11.94 11.21 18.76
CA PRO A 7 12.57 10.11 19.48
C PRO A 7 11.96 8.73 19.15
N ARG A 8 10.65 8.67 18.89
CA ARG A 8 9.98 7.41 18.54
C ARG A 8 10.29 7.00 17.09
N LEU A 9 10.32 7.96 16.17
CA LEU A 9 10.65 7.72 14.77
C LEU A 9 12.12 7.31 14.62
N PHE A 10 13.02 7.92 15.38
CA PHE A 10 14.43 7.52 15.42
C PHE A 10 14.59 6.05 15.84
N LYS A 11 13.92 5.63 16.93
CA LYS A 11 13.94 4.22 17.37
C LYS A 11 13.39 3.26 16.31
N LEU A 12 12.38 3.69 15.54
CA LEU A 12 11.86 2.89 14.43
C LEU A 12 12.92 2.69 13.35
N CYS A 13 13.62 3.77 12.95
CA CYS A 13 14.70 3.69 11.97
C CYS A 13 15.83 2.77 12.47
N GLU A 14 16.29 2.95 13.70
CA GLU A 14 17.29 2.06 14.30
C GLU A 14 16.88 0.58 14.29
N SER A 15 15.59 0.30 14.60
CA SER A 15 15.07 -1.07 14.60
C SER A 15 15.09 -1.71 13.22
N VAL A 16 14.80 -0.94 12.16
CA VAL A 16 14.84 -1.44 10.78
C VAL A 16 16.29 -1.60 10.31
N HIS A 17 17.14 -0.61 10.57
CA HIS A 17 18.56 -0.63 10.17
C HIS A 17 19.35 -1.78 10.81
N LYS A 18 19.00 -2.19 12.05
CA LYS A 18 19.60 -3.38 12.70
C LYS A 18 19.43 -4.67 11.90
N HIS A 19 18.43 -4.74 11.04
CA HIS A 19 18.17 -5.88 10.16
C HIS A 19 18.68 -5.66 8.72
N GLY A 20 19.47 -4.59 8.48
CA GLY A 20 20.08 -4.29 7.18
C GLY A 20 19.12 -3.70 6.14
N ALA A 21 17.90 -3.35 6.51
CA ALA A 21 16.92 -2.77 5.61
C ALA A 21 16.93 -1.24 5.66
N CYS A 22 16.60 -0.58 4.53
CA CYS A 22 16.33 0.85 4.48
C CYS A 22 14.87 1.14 4.83
N ILE A 23 14.60 2.36 5.28
CA ILE A 23 13.25 2.79 5.63
C ILE A 23 12.94 4.18 5.07
N ALA A 24 11.84 4.31 4.33
CA ALA A 24 11.28 5.59 3.89
C ALA A 24 10.02 5.92 4.68
N ILE A 25 9.75 7.21 4.89
CA ILE A 25 8.49 7.68 5.46
C ILE A 25 7.63 8.33 4.39
N GLN A 26 6.36 7.93 4.31
CA GLN A 26 5.40 8.61 3.46
C GLN A 26 4.75 9.77 4.23
N ILE A 27 4.83 10.98 3.69
CA ILE A 27 4.17 12.18 4.22
C ILE A 27 2.94 12.52 3.38
N ASN A 28 1.86 12.91 4.06
CA ASN A 28 0.55 13.10 3.44
C ASN A 28 -0.29 14.16 4.17
N HIS A 29 -1.20 14.78 3.42
CA HIS A 29 -2.30 15.60 3.96
C HIS A 29 -3.63 15.06 3.42
N ALA A 30 -4.54 14.70 4.30
CA ALA A 30 -5.76 14.01 3.93
C ALA A 30 -6.71 14.82 3.02
N GLY A 31 -6.67 16.16 3.12
CA GLY A 31 -7.56 17.02 2.34
C GLY A 31 -9.03 16.70 2.63
N ALA A 32 -9.86 16.68 1.58
CA ALA A 32 -11.28 16.31 1.63
C ALA A 32 -11.54 14.88 2.14
N SER A 33 -10.52 14.02 2.21
CA SER A 33 -10.67 12.66 2.75
C SER A 33 -10.62 12.62 4.29
N ALA A 34 -10.37 13.76 4.95
CA ALA A 34 -10.51 13.90 6.40
C ALA A 34 -11.98 13.96 6.81
N MET A 35 -12.24 13.73 8.10
CA MET A 35 -13.55 13.90 8.73
C MET A 35 -13.45 14.92 9.84
N SER A 36 -14.37 15.90 9.90
CA SER A 36 -14.38 16.95 10.93
C SER A 36 -14.40 16.35 12.34
N SER A 37 -15.12 15.26 12.55
CA SER A 37 -15.18 14.52 13.82
C SER A 37 -13.81 13.97 14.29
N ARG A 38 -12.85 13.79 13.37
CA ARG A 38 -11.51 13.27 13.70
C ARG A 38 -10.47 14.37 13.83
N ILE A 39 -10.60 15.45 13.05
CA ILE A 39 -9.59 16.52 13.01
C ILE A 39 -10.00 17.78 13.77
N GLY A 40 -11.25 17.84 14.26
CA GLY A 40 -11.78 18.98 15.04
C GLY A 40 -12.08 20.25 14.23
N MET A 41 -12.03 20.16 12.88
CA MET A 41 -12.31 21.29 11.99
C MET A 41 -12.88 20.81 10.67
N GLN A 42 -13.45 21.72 9.86
CA GLN A 42 -13.89 21.41 8.51
C GLN A 42 -12.70 20.96 7.63
N PRO A 43 -12.80 19.86 6.88
CA PRO A 43 -11.79 19.47 5.90
C PRO A 43 -11.52 20.57 4.87
N VAL A 44 -10.31 20.59 4.34
CA VAL A 44 -9.88 21.53 3.30
C VAL A 44 -9.48 20.80 2.03
N SER A 45 -9.59 21.45 0.87
CA SER A 45 -9.25 20.85 -0.43
C SER A 45 -8.90 21.92 -1.47
N ALA A 46 -8.66 21.47 -2.70
CA ALA A 46 -8.54 22.36 -3.87
C ALA A 46 -9.85 23.13 -4.12
N SER A 47 -11.01 22.45 -3.99
CA SER A 47 -12.35 23.01 -4.20
C SER A 47 -13.33 22.37 -3.21
N ASP A 48 -14.58 22.78 -3.22
CA ASP A 48 -15.69 22.30 -2.37
C ASP A 48 -16.29 20.96 -2.81
N VAL A 49 -15.50 20.14 -3.48
CA VAL A 49 -15.92 18.82 -3.97
C VAL A 49 -15.64 17.76 -2.89
N PRO A 50 -16.70 17.10 -2.36
CA PRO A 50 -16.54 16.12 -1.29
C PRO A 50 -15.81 14.86 -1.77
N SER A 51 -14.94 14.32 -0.92
CA SER A 51 -14.35 13.00 -1.14
C SER A 51 -15.35 11.90 -0.79
N LYS A 52 -15.39 10.82 -1.59
CA LYS A 52 -16.18 9.62 -1.24
C LYS A 52 -15.75 8.96 0.06
N ALA A 53 -14.51 9.18 0.52
CA ALA A 53 -14.02 8.66 1.78
C ALA A 53 -14.42 9.52 3.00
N GLY A 54 -14.37 10.86 2.88
CA GLY A 54 -14.73 11.81 3.94
C GLY A 54 -16.23 12.09 4.00
N GLY A 55 -16.84 12.25 2.83
CA GLY A 55 -18.29 12.52 2.69
C GLY A 55 -18.72 13.95 3.02
N GLU A 56 -17.85 14.75 3.62
CA GLU A 56 -18.14 16.15 3.99
C GLU A 56 -17.69 17.10 2.87
N ILE A 57 -18.40 18.24 2.73
CA ILE A 57 -18.01 19.29 1.80
C ILE A 57 -16.78 20.00 2.39
N PRO A 58 -15.62 19.93 1.74
CA PRO A 58 -14.42 20.62 2.22
C PRO A 58 -14.50 22.12 1.91
N ARG A 59 -13.77 22.91 2.65
CA ARG A 59 -13.52 24.32 2.32
C ARG A 59 -12.36 24.41 1.32
N PRO A 60 -12.50 25.18 0.21
CA PRO A 60 -11.38 25.49 -0.65
C PRO A 60 -10.27 26.22 0.11
N LEU A 61 -9.01 25.85 -0.15
CA LEU A 61 -7.84 26.51 0.42
C LEU A 61 -7.58 27.87 -0.24
N GLU A 62 -7.27 28.87 0.59
CA GLU A 62 -6.75 30.14 0.13
C GLU A 62 -5.25 30.02 -0.24
N LYS A 63 -4.73 30.95 -1.04
CA LYS A 63 -3.33 30.89 -1.50
C LYS A 63 -2.32 30.86 -0.35
N GLU A 64 -2.52 31.67 0.65
CA GLU A 64 -1.65 31.76 1.84
C GLU A 64 -1.63 30.44 2.60
N GLU A 65 -2.78 29.75 2.68
CA GLU A 65 -2.89 28.42 3.32
C GLU A 65 -2.17 27.36 2.49
N ILE A 66 -2.29 27.42 1.16
CA ILE A 66 -1.55 26.51 0.25
C ILE A 66 -0.04 26.65 0.50
N LEU A 67 0.48 27.89 0.53
CA LEU A 67 1.89 28.16 0.77
C LEU A 67 2.33 27.76 2.18
N HIS A 68 1.45 27.89 3.18
CA HIS A 68 1.71 27.40 4.52
C HIS A 68 1.83 25.85 4.55
N ILE A 69 0.94 25.14 3.85
CA ILE A 69 1.00 23.68 3.75
C ILE A 69 2.27 23.23 3.03
N VAL A 70 2.67 23.91 1.94
CA VAL A 70 3.94 23.68 1.24
C VAL A 70 5.11 23.70 2.22
N LYS A 71 5.20 24.74 3.06
CA LYS A 71 6.23 24.86 4.09
C LYS A 71 6.18 23.70 5.08
N LYS A 72 4.97 23.26 5.49
CA LYS A 72 4.80 22.12 6.42
C LYS A 72 5.27 20.80 5.85
N TYR A 73 5.14 20.55 4.56
CA TYR A 73 5.73 19.39 3.89
C TYR A 73 7.26 19.41 3.98
N GLY A 74 7.88 20.55 3.69
CA GLY A 74 9.33 20.71 3.83
C GLY A 74 9.82 20.47 5.25
N GLU A 75 9.16 21.06 6.26
CA GLU A 75 9.46 20.86 7.68
C GLU A 75 9.31 19.38 8.08
N ALA A 76 8.28 18.68 7.59
CA ALA A 76 8.06 17.26 7.86
C ALA A 76 9.16 16.39 7.25
N ALA A 77 9.55 16.66 6.01
CA ALA A 77 10.64 15.95 5.34
C ALA A 77 11.99 16.17 6.06
N LYS A 78 12.26 17.40 6.55
CA LYS A 78 13.45 17.67 7.34
C LYS A 78 13.47 16.87 8.64
N ARG A 79 12.33 16.76 9.34
CA ARG A 79 12.22 15.89 10.53
C ARG A 79 12.47 14.42 10.19
N ALA A 80 11.96 13.93 9.06
CA ALA A 80 12.23 12.58 8.59
C ALA A 80 13.73 12.32 8.44
N GLN A 81 14.45 13.24 7.80
CA GLN A 81 15.90 13.18 7.66
C GLN A 81 16.61 13.16 9.03
N ILE A 82 16.19 14.02 9.96
CA ILE A 82 16.75 14.06 11.34
C ILE A 82 16.46 12.76 12.10
N CYS A 83 15.32 12.12 11.85
CA CYS A 83 14.96 10.85 12.47
C CYS A 83 15.76 9.65 11.92
N GLY A 84 16.56 9.83 10.86
CA GLY A 84 17.36 8.76 10.28
C GLY A 84 16.64 7.94 9.21
N PHE A 85 15.52 8.42 8.65
CA PHE A 85 14.94 7.80 7.46
C PHE A 85 15.89 7.94 6.28
N ASP A 86 15.92 6.93 5.41
CA ASP A 86 16.78 6.89 4.22
C ASP A 86 16.17 7.65 3.04
N ALA A 87 14.86 7.85 3.04
CA ALA A 87 14.12 8.60 2.02
C ALA A 87 12.82 9.18 2.59
N VAL A 88 12.25 10.15 1.87
CA VAL A 88 10.88 10.63 2.08
C VAL A 88 10.04 10.33 0.84
N GLU A 89 8.82 9.87 1.05
CA GLU A 89 7.83 9.70 -0.01
C GLU A 89 6.70 10.72 0.14
N ILE A 90 6.46 11.50 -0.92
CA ILE A 90 5.36 12.48 -1.00
C ILE A 90 4.16 11.77 -1.62
N HIS A 91 3.05 11.72 -0.90
CA HIS A 91 1.84 11.09 -1.41
C HIS A 91 1.03 12.03 -2.29
N ALA A 92 1.10 11.84 -3.60
CA ALA A 92 0.42 12.64 -4.62
C ALA A 92 -0.72 11.89 -5.34
N GLY A 93 -1.22 10.80 -4.76
CA GLY A 93 -2.28 9.98 -5.33
C GLY A 93 -3.48 9.77 -4.41
N HIS A 94 -4.40 8.89 -4.81
CA HIS A 94 -5.43 8.26 -4.00
C HIS A 94 -6.42 9.22 -3.31
N SER A 95 -6.81 10.31 -3.97
CA SER A 95 -7.75 11.32 -3.46
C SER A 95 -7.28 12.04 -2.18
N TYR A 96 -5.97 12.12 -1.92
CA TYR A 96 -5.43 12.99 -0.88
C TYR A 96 -5.13 14.39 -1.42
N LEU A 97 -4.70 15.32 -0.58
CA LEU A 97 -4.69 16.75 -0.93
C LEU A 97 -3.96 17.06 -2.25
N ILE A 98 -2.75 16.53 -2.45
CA ILE A 98 -2.01 16.78 -3.71
C ILE A 98 -2.78 16.19 -4.90
N SER A 99 -3.30 14.96 -4.77
CA SER A 99 -4.15 14.36 -5.79
C SER A 99 -5.42 15.19 -6.07
N GLN A 100 -5.99 15.83 -5.04
CA GLN A 100 -7.17 16.68 -5.20
C GLN A 100 -6.88 17.95 -6.00
N PHE A 101 -5.64 18.46 -5.99
CA PHE A 101 -5.20 19.53 -6.86
C PHE A 101 -4.92 19.05 -8.29
N LEU A 102 -4.32 17.87 -8.45
CA LEU A 102 -3.98 17.29 -9.75
C LEU A 102 -5.22 16.89 -10.57
N SER A 103 -6.24 16.35 -9.90
CA SER A 103 -7.42 15.77 -10.55
C SER A 103 -8.42 16.82 -11.02
N PRO A 104 -8.85 16.81 -12.30
CA PRO A 104 -9.91 17.69 -12.80
C PRO A 104 -11.28 17.37 -12.21
N ILE A 105 -11.47 16.17 -11.62
CA ILE A 105 -12.73 15.81 -10.93
C ILE A 105 -12.90 16.67 -9.67
N THR A 106 -11.82 16.89 -8.92
CA THR A 106 -11.85 17.55 -7.60
C THR A 106 -11.34 18.98 -7.61
N ASN A 107 -10.54 19.38 -8.60
CA ASN A 107 -10.03 20.72 -8.76
C ASN A 107 -10.89 21.53 -9.75
N LYS A 108 -11.74 22.39 -9.20
CA LYS A 108 -12.61 23.31 -9.97
C LYS A 108 -12.15 24.76 -9.89
N ARG A 109 -10.90 24.99 -9.47
CA ARG A 109 -10.32 26.33 -9.35
C ARG A 109 -10.12 26.98 -10.72
N THR A 110 -10.23 28.31 -10.71
CA THR A 110 -10.02 29.17 -11.90
C THR A 110 -8.80 30.08 -11.75
N ASP A 111 -8.09 29.95 -10.63
CA ASP A 111 -6.84 30.69 -10.36
C ASP A 111 -5.60 29.91 -10.84
N GLU A 112 -4.42 30.36 -10.42
CA GLU A 112 -3.13 29.77 -10.78
C GLU A 112 -2.92 28.32 -10.32
N PHE A 113 -3.82 27.75 -9.50
CA PHE A 113 -3.78 26.36 -9.01
C PHE A 113 -4.83 25.47 -9.69
N GLY A 114 -5.55 25.95 -10.72
CA GLY A 114 -6.60 25.19 -11.40
C GLY A 114 -6.64 25.40 -12.91
N GLY A 115 -7.51 24.66 -13.59
CA GLY A 115 -7.67 24.69 -15.04
C GLY A 115 -6.64 23.82 -15.77
N SER A 116 -5.57 24.38 -16.32
CA SER A 116 -4.55 23.66 -17.10
C SER A 116 -3.80 22.61 -16.29
N ALA A 117 -3.19 21.63 -16.96
CA ALA A 117 -2.34 20.62 -16.32
C ALA A 117 -1.20 21.26 -15.51
N GLU A 118 -0.58 22.32 -16.05
CA GLU A 118 0.46 23.09 -15.37
C GLU A 118 -0.04 23.69 -14.05
N ASN A 119 -1.20 24.35 -14.09
CA ASN A 119 -1.76 24.98 -12.90
C ASN A 119 -2.18 23.94 -11.85
N ARG A 120 -2.81 22.83 -12.26
CA ARG A 120 -3.15 21.73 -11.35
C ARG A 120 -1.91 21.09 -10.73
N ALA A 121 -0.81 21.00 -11.46
CA ALA A 121 0.47 20.46 -10.97
C ALA A 121 1.23 21.44 -10.06
N ARG A 122 0.89 22.73 -10.03
CA ARG A 122 1.63 23.79 -9.31
C ARG A 122 1.77 23.49 -7.82
N PHE A 123 0.72 23.04 -7.17
CA PHE A 123 0.81 22.69 -5.74
C PHE A 123 1.79 21.54 -5.49
N ALA A 124 1.72 20.45 -6.27
CA ALA A 124 2.67 19.34 -6.20
C ALA A 124 4.12 19.83 -6.41
N LYS A 125 4.34 20.66 -7.44
CA LYS A 125 5.64 21.26 -7.75
C LYS A 125 6.20 22.03 -6.55
N LEU A 126 5.43 22.96 -6.00
CA LEU A 126 5.86 23.76 -4.85
C LEU A 126 6.21 22.90 -3.62
N VAL A 127 5.42 21.86 -3.35
CA VAL A 127 5.70 20.90 -2.26
C VAL A 127 7.02 20.19 -2.48
N ILE A 128 7.25 19.65 -3.67
CA ILE A 128 8.45 18.87 -4.00
C ILE A 128 9.69 19.76 -3.97
N GLU A 129 9.61 20.96 -4.55
CA GLU A 129 10.70 21.95 -4.52
C GLU A 129 11.05 22.38 -3.08
N GLU A 130 10.05 22.65 -2.22
CA GLU A 130 10.31 22.99 -0.81
C GLU A 130 10.90 21.81 -0.05
N VAL A 131 10.41 20.58 -0.27
CA VAL A 131 11.01 19.37 0.32
C VAL A 131 12.47 19.25 -0.11
N ARG A 132 12.79 19.36 -1.40
CA ARG A 132 14.17 19.29 -1.91
C ARG A 132 15.06 20.36 -1.28
N LYS A 133 14.58 21.57 -1.15
CA LYS A 133 15.29 22.67 -0.50
C LYS A 133 15.62 22.35 0.97
N GLN A 134 14.72 21.70 1.70
CA GLN A 134 14.90 21.39 3.12
C GLN A 134 15.82 20.19 3.37
N VAL A 135 15.74 19.16 2.53
CA VAL A 135 16.51 17.92 2.73
C VAL A 135 17.85 17.91 1.96
N GLY A 136 18.02 18.83 1.00
CA GLY A 136 19.25 18.92 0.19
C GLY A 136 19.24 17.97 -1.02
N PRO A 137 20.32 18.02 -1.84
CA PRO A 137 20.34 17.35 -3.15
C PRO A 137 20.51 15.83 -3.10
N PHE A 138 20.96 15.28 -1.97
CA PHE A 138 21.36 13.88 -1.87
C PHE A 138 20.36 13.01 -1.09
N PHE A 139 19.37 13.61 -0.47
CA PHE A 139 18.34 12.85 0.25
C PHE A 139 17.24 12.41 -0.72
N PRO A 140 16.97 11.10 -0.89
CA PRO A 140 16.03 10.62 -1.87
C PRO A 140 14.59 11.09 -1.62
N ILE A 141 13.96 11.61 -2.68
CA ILE A 141 12.56 12.00 -2.70
C ILE A 141 11.80 11.07 -3.62
N PHE A 142 10.90 10.29 -3.05
CA PHE A 142 9.95 9.46 -3.77
C PHE A 142 8.63 10.22 -3.91
N VAL A 143 7.94 10.02 -5.02
CA VAL A 143 6.59 10.56 -5.22
C VAL A 143 5.64 9.44 -5.60
N ARG A 144 4.63 9.21 -4.76
CA ARG A 144 3.59 8.23 -5.05
C ARG A 144 2.43 8.88 -5.79
N ILE A 145 2.11 8.33 -6.97
CA ILE A 145 1.09 8.88 -7.88
C ILE A 145 -0.03 7.88 -8.15
N SER A 146 -1.20 8.39 -8.54
CA SER A 146 -2.24 7.63 -9.24
C SER A 146 -2.06 7.88 -10.73
N ALA A 147 -1.36 6.98 -11.43
CA ALA A 147 -0.99 7.15 -12.83
C ALA A 147 -2.21 7.13 -13.77
N ASP A 148 -3.29 6.51 -13.36
CA ASP A 148 -4.60 6.57 -13.99
C ASP A 148 -5.66 6.58 -12.88
N GLU A 149 -6.59 7.52 -12.93
CA GLU A 149 -7.63 7.63 -11.91
C GLU A 149 -8.76 6.60 -12.10
N LEU A 150 -8.85 6.02 -13.30
CA LEU A 150 -9.85 5.01 -13.67
C LEU A 150 -11.27 5.45 -13.34
N MET A 151 -11.56 6.71 -13.62
CA MET A 151 -12.85 7.37 -13.39
C MET A 151 -13.16 8.32 -14.55
N GLU A 152 -14.44 8.38 -14.92
CA GLU A 152 -14.90 9.34 -15.93
C GLU A 152 -14.57 10.78 -15.53
N GLY A 153 -13.95 11.51 -16.46
CA GLY A 153 -13.50 12.88 -16.24
C GLY A 153 -12.27 13.05 -15.35
N GLY A 154 -11.66 11.94 -14.91
CA GLY A 154 -10.40 11.94 -14.17
C GLY A 154 -9.17 11.95 -15.08
N ASN A 155 -7.99 12.08 -14.48
CA ASN A 155 -6.75 11.96 -15.22
C ASN A 155 -6.56 10.54 -15.75
N THR A 156 -6.27 10.43 -17.04
CA THR A 156 -5.77 9.22 -17.69
C THR A 156 -4.26 9.08 -17.47
N LEU A 157 -3.69 7.98 -17.95
CA LEU A 157 -2.23 7.80 -17.94
C LEU A 157 -1.53 8.91 -18.76
N GLU A 158 -2.10 9.31 -19.89
CA GLU A 158 -1.58 10.38 -20.75
C GLU A 158 -1.59 11.72 -20.02
N ASP A 159 -2.68 12.07 -19.34
CA ASP A 159 -2.78 13.30 -18.54
C ASP A 159 -1.76 13.30 -17.39
N THR A 160 -1.54 12.14 -16.79
CA THR A 160 -0.52 11.97 -15.75
C THR A 160 0.86 12.18 -16.32
N LEU A 161 1.16 11.56 -17.44
CA LEU A 161 2.43 11.78 -18.13
C LEU A 161 2.61 13.24 -18.59
N GLU A 162 1.53 13.99 -18.80
CA GLU A 162 1.63 15.41 -19.09
C GLU A 162 2.00 16.22 -17.86
N TYR A 163 1.28 16.06 -16.72
CA TYR A 163 1.53 16.92 -15.57
C TYR A 163 2.82 16.59 -14.80
N LEU A 164 3.35 15.37 -14.90
CA LEU A 164 4.61 15.01 -14.24
C LEU A 164 5.79 15.85 -14.70
N GLN A 165 5.82 16.34 -15.97
CA GLN A 165 6.88 17.19 -16.50
C GLN A 165 7.12 18.46 -15.67
N TYR A 166 6.13 18.93 -14.92
CA TYR A 166 6.24 20.17 -14.17
C TYR A 166 7.00 20.04 -12.86
N PHE A 167 7.23 18.80 -12.37
CA PHE A 167 7.94 18.58 -11.11
C PHE A 167 8.89 17.37 -11.09
N GLU A 168 9.02 16.60 -12.17
CA GLU A 168 9.84 15.39 -12.22
C GLU A 168 11.32 15.62 -11.89
N LYS A 169 11.85 16.82 -12.14
CA LYS A 169 13.29 17.12 -11.98
C LYS A 169 13.79 16.90 -10.56
N GLU A 170 12.98 17.21 -9.57
CA GLU A 170 13.32 17.10 -8.15
C GLU A 170 12.93 15.72 -7.55
N VAL A 171 12.35 14.82 -8.35
CA VAL A 171 11.95 13.48 -7.95
C VAL A 171 13.05 12.49 -8.28
N ASP A 172 13.39 11.61 -7.34
CA ASP A 172 14.38 10.55 -7.56
C ASP A 172 13.71 9.23 -7.98
N VAL A 173 12.54 8.92 -7.43
CA VAL A 173 11.81 7.67 -7.71
C VAL A 173 10.31 7.94 -7.78
N PHE A 174 9.62 7.35 -8.77
CA PHE A 174 8.15 7.33 -8.80
C PHE A 174 7.60 6.00 -8.25
N ASP A 175 6.72 6.07 -7.23
CA ASP A 175 5.89 4.93 -6.81
C ASP A 175 4.56 5.00 -7.57
N VAL A 176 4.42 4.14 -8.56
CA VAL A 176 3.33 4.19 -9.54
C VAL A 176 2.18 3.29 -9.13
N SER A 177 1.10 3.92 -8.68
CA SER A 177 -0.17 3.29 -8.34
C SER A 177 -1.27 3.79 -9.29
N CYS A 178 -2.54 3.50 -9.00
CA CYS A 178 -3.69 4.00 -9.75
C CYS A 178 -4.95 4.08 -8.88
N GLY A 179 -5.99 4.67 -9.44
CA GLY A 179 -7.30 4.78 -8.82
C GLY A 179 -7.41 5.88 -7.78
N LEU A 180 -8.65 6.22 -7.47
CA LEU A 180 -9.07 7.16 -6.44
C LEU A 180 -10.05 6.48 -5.47
N ASN A 181 -10.50 7.19 -4.44
CA ASN A 181 -11.55 6.70 -3.53
C ASN A 181 -12.85 6.34 -4.26
N GLY A 182 -13.10 6.93 -5.43
CA GLY A 182 -14.24 6.60 -6.30
C GLY A 182 -14.06 5.32 -7.12
N SER A 183 -12.83 4.90 -7.35
CA SER A 183 -12.41 3.70 -8.07
C SER A 183 -11.60 2.76 -7.17
N ILE A 184 -12.03 2.60 -5.92
CA ILE A 184 -11.30 1.92 -4.83
C ILE A 184 -10.88 0.48 -5.17
N GLN A 185 -11.65 -0.21 -6.02
CA GLN A 185 -11.35 -1.58 -6.49
C GLN A 185 -10.06 -1.68 -7.31
N TYR A 186 -9.60 -0.57 -7.88
CA TYR A 186 -8.33 -0.46 -8.59
C TYR A 186 -7.22 0.10 -7.71
N GLN A 187 -7.55 0.93 -6.72
CA GLN A 187 -6.60 1.41 -5.72
C GLN A 187 -6.16 0.27 -4.79
N ILE A 188 -7.11 -0.54 -4.33
CA ILE A 188 -6.89 -1.71 -3.47
C ILE A 188 -7.38 -2.94 -4.21
N ASP A 189 -6.56 -3.45 -5.12
CA ASP A 189 -6.92 -4.49 -6.08
C ASP A 189 -7.84 -5.56 -5.51
N ALA A 190 -8.97 -5.75 -6.19
CA ALA A 190 -9.88 -6.85 -5.91
C ALA A 190 -9.31 -8.19 -6.43
N ASN A 191 -9.86 -9.29 -5.93
CA ASN A 191 -9.36 -10.62 -6.24
C ASN A 191 -9.51 -11.07 -7.71
N TYR A 192 -10.37 -10.42 -8.49
CA TYR A 192 -10.56 -10.69 -9.91
C TYR A 192 -9.55 -9.98 -10.82
N LEU A 193 -8.83 -8.97 -10.32
CA LEU A 193 -7.79 -8.30 -11.09
C LEU A 193 -6.53 -9.18 -11.18
N PRO A 194 -5.89 -9.33 -12.36
CA PRO A 194 -4.69 -10.14 -12.51
C PRO A 194 -3.55 -9.70 -11.59
N ASP A 195 -2.60 -10.60 -11.34
CA ASP A 195 -1.39 -10.28 -10.60
C ASP A 195 -0.49 -9.38 -11.46
N GLY A 196 -0.01 -8.25 -10.89
CA GLY A 196 0.87 -7.30 -11.57
C GLY A 196 0.24 -6.53 -12.74
N TRP A 197 -1.08 -6.52 -12.90
CA TRP A 197 -1.81 -6.03 -14.07
C TRP A 197 -1.50 -4.61 -14.51
N ARG A 198 -1.05 -3.75 -13.60
CA ARG A 198 -0.81 -2.32 -13.86
C ARG A 198 0.66 -1.95 -14.03
N SER A 199 1.59 -2.92 -14.16
CA SER A 199 3.02 -2.64 -14.35
C SER A 199 3.31 -1.78 -15.57
N TYR A 200 2.47 -1.83 -16.60
CA TYR A 200 2.56 -0.99 -17.80
C TYR A 200 2.51 0.53 -17.48
N MET A 201 1.84 0.93 -16.41
CA MET A 201 1.80 2.34 -15.99
C MET A 201 3.17 2.81 -15.48
N ALA A 202 3.85 1.98 -14.67
CA ALA A 202 5.21 2.25 -14.23
C ALA A 202 6.18 2.29 -15.41
N LYS A 203 6.03 1.37 -16.37
CA LYS A 203 6.79 1.36 -17.61
C LYS A 203 6.66 2.66 -18.38
N ALA A 204 5.44 3.16 -18.57
CA ALA A 204 5.20 4.41 -19.30
C ALA A 204 5.87 5.62 -18.63
N VAL A 205 5.81 5.70 -17.29
CA VAL A 205 6.49 6.77 -16.52
C VAL A 205 8.00 6.65 -16.67
N LYS A 206 8.55 5.44 -16.50
CA LYS A 206 9.98 5.14 -16.62
C LYS A 206 10.51 5.47 -18.01
N GLU A 207 9.84 5.04 -19.07
CA GLU A 207 10.27 5.30 -20.44
C GLU A 207 10.24 6.79 -20.80
N LYS A 208 9.25 7.53 -20.27
CA LYS A 208 9.13 8.97 -20.57
C LYS A 208 10.14 9.83 -19.83
N TYR A 209 10.43 9.52 -18.56
CA TYR A 209 11.24 10.39 -17.70
C TYR A 209 12.62 9.84 -17.35
N GLY A 210 12.91 8.57 -17.67
CA GLY A 210 14.19 7.93 -17.35
C GLY A 210 14.46 7.82 -15.85
N LYS A 211 13.41 7.88 -15.01
CA LYS A 211 13.53 7.78 -13.55
C LYS A 211 13.23 6.35 -13.09
N PRO A 212 13.89 5.88 -12.01
CA PRO A 212 13.50 4.63 -11.38
C PRO A 212 12.04 4.63 -10.96
N CYS A 213 11.35 3.50 -11.18
CA CYS A 213 9.94 3.34 -10.86
C CYS A 213 9.69 2.12 -9.98
N ILE A 214 8.84 2.30 -8.98
CA ILE A 214 8.23 1.22 -8.21
C ILE A 214 6.88 0.91 -8.86
N THR A 215 6.56 -0.36 -9.05
CA THR A 215 5.20 -0.79 -9.39
C THR A 215 4.54 -1.53 -8.24
N VAL A 216 3.24 -1.38 -8.10
CA VAL A 216 2.42 -2.08 -7.11
C VAL A 216 1.20 -2.71 -7.77
N GLY A 217 0.56 -3.68 -7.16
CA GLY A 217 -0.74 -4.20 -7.62
C GLY A 217 -0.83 -5.71 -7.68
N ASN A 218 -1.48 -6.31 -6.70
CA ASN A 218 -1.67 -7.76 -6.58
C ASN A 218 -0.40 -8.60 -6.78
N ILE A 219 0.80 -8.04 -6.62
CA ILE A 219 2.05 -8.79 -6.72
C ILE A 219 2.18 -9.62 -5.44
N ARG A 220 2.07 -10.93 -5.57
CA ARG A 220 2.02 -11.91 -4.48
C ARG A 220 2.72 -13.23 -4.85
N ASP A 221 3.06 -13.39 -6.11
CA ASP A 221 3.80 -14.52 -6.66
C ASP A 221 5.20 -14.04 -7.06
N PRO A 222 6.29 -14.72 -6.64
CA PRO A 222 7.66 -14.36 -6.98
C PRO A 222 7.88 -14.28 -8.48
N LYS A 223 7.33 -15.24 -9.23
CA LYS A 223 7.46 -15.25 -10.68
C LYS A 223 6.88 -14.00 -11.34
N VAL A 224 5.76 -13.48 -10.85
CA VAL A 224 5.17 -12.23 -11.37
C VAL A 224 6.09 -11.04 -11.09
N ALA A 225 6.69 -10.97 -9.90
CA ALA A 225 7.65 -9.93 -9.55
C ALA A 225 8.88 -9.96 -10.48
N GLU A 226 9.48 -11.13 -10.64
CA GLU A 226 10.63 -11.33 -11.51
C GLU A 226 10.31 -11.04 -12.99
N ASP A 227 9.16 -11.50 -13.50
CA ASP A 227 8.73 -11.23 -14.87
C ASP A 227 8.56 -9.72 -15.15
N ILE A 228 8.07 -8.95 -14.18
CA ILE A 228 7.94 -7.48 -14.29
C ILE A 228 9.31 -6.81 -14.37
N LEU A 229 10.24 -7.18 -13.49
CA LEU A 229 11.61 -6.66 -13.49
C LEU A 229 12.37 -7.06 -14.78
N ALA A 230 12.25 -8.31 -15.20
CA ALA A 230 12.90 -8.81 -16.41
C ALA A 230 12.42 -8.12 -17.68
N ARG A 231 11.13 -7.74 -17.74
CA ARG A 231 10.59 -6.94 -18.87
C ARG A 231 11.00 -5.47 -18.82
N GLY A 232 11.59 -5.02 -17.70
CA GLY A 232 11.94 -3.63 -17.48
C GLY A 232 10.74 -2.71 -17.25
N ASP A 233 9.57 -3.26 -16.89
CA ASP A 233 8.36 -2.48 -16.64
C ASP A 233 8.53 -1.57 -15.40
N ALA A 234 9.35 -2.00 -14.42
CA ALA A 234 9.71 -1.24 -13.22
C ALA A 234 11.12 -1.64 -12.75
N ASP A 235 11.68 -0.87 -11.82
CA ASP A 235 12.98 -1.14 -11.19
C ASP A 235 12.83 -1.77 -9.82
N LEU A 236 11.68 -1.53 -9.17
CA LEU A 236 11.36 -1.98 -7.83
C LEU A 236 9.92 -2.49 -7.76
N ILE A 237 9.70 -3.46 -6.86
CA ILE A 237 8.37 -4.03 -6.61
C ILE A 237 7.85 -3.56 -5.27
N GLY A 238 6.71 -2.89 -5.27
CA GLY A 238 5.99 -2.50 -4.07
C GLY A 238 4.99 -3.56 -3.62
N MET A 239 5.12 -4.07 -2.40
CA MET A 239 4.21 -5.04 -1.82
C MET A 239 3.64 -4.59 -0.48
N GLY A 240 2.31 -4.70 -0.32
CA GLY A 240 1.65 -4.46 0.96
C GLY A 240 0.97 -5.73 1.48
N ARG A 241 -0.14 -6.13 0.87
CA ARG A 241 -0.94 -7.27 1.33
C ARG A 241 -0.22 -8.61 1.24
N GLY A 242 0.73 -8.76 0.31
CA GLY A 242 1.59 -9.93 0.23
C GLY A 242 2.38 -10.12 1.53
N LEU A 243 3.02 -9.05 2.02
CA LEU A 243 3.80 -9.07 3.27
C LEU A 243 2.92 -9.12 4.54
N ILE A 244 1.67 -8.66 4.49
CA ILE A 244 0.71 -8.89 5.58
C ILE A 244 0.34 -10.37 5.67
N ALA A 245 0.19 -11.03 4.53
CA ALA A 245 -0.12 -12.47 4.49
C ALA A 245 1.09 -13.32 4.91
N ASP A 246 2.29 -12.92 4.48
CA ASP A 246 3.55 -13.61 4.78
C ASP A 246 4.70 -12.58 4.95
N PRO A 247 5.09 -12.24 6.18
CA PRO A 247 6.20 -11.31 6.42
C PRO A 247 7.56 -11.87 5.96
N GLU A 248 7.70 -13.21 5.88
CA GLU A 248 8.91 -13.89 5.44
C GLU A 248 8.98 -14.09 3.91
N TRP A 249 8.09 -13.47 3.15
CA TRP A 249 7.98 -13.68 1.71
C TRP A 249 9.32 -13.49 0.99
N VAL A 250 10.03 -12.39 1.27
CA VAL A 250 11.32 -12.09 0.63
C VAL A 250 12.39 -13.12 1.02
N ASN A 251 12.50 -13.44 2.31
CA ASN A 251 13.44 -14.45 2.80
C ASN A 251 13.18 -15.83 2.17
N LYS A 252 11.90 -16.21 2.04
CA LYS A 252 11.52 -17.48 1.39
C LYS A 252 11.93 -17.52 -0.07
N VAL A 253 11.78 -16.41 -0.79
CA VAL A 253 12.25 -16.32 -2.19
C VAL A 253 13.78 -16.38 -2.26
N GLU A 254 14.47 -15.63 -1.43
CA GLU A 254 15.94 -15.61 -1.39
C GLU A 254 16.55 -16.99 -1.13
N PHE A 255 15.92 -17.78 -0.27
CA PHE A 255 16.39 -19.13 0.08
C PHE A 255 15.79 -20.27 -0.76
N GLY A 256 15.01 -19.96 -1.82
CA GLY A 256 14.42 -20.95 -2.70
C GLY A 256 13.24 -21.73 -2.11
N ASN A 257 12.60 -21.20 -1.08
CA ASN A 257 11.46 -21.81 -0.38
C ASN A 257 10.12 -21.20 -0.81
N GLU A 258 9.95 -20.95 -2.10
CA GLU A 258 8.76 -20.26 -2.65
C GLU A 258 7.46 -21.03 -2.44
N CYS A 259 7.52 -22.35 -2.36
CA CYS A 259 6.36 -23.21 -2.07
C CYS A 259 5.81 -23.00 -0.65
N ASP A 260 6.63 -22.50 0.27
CA ASP A 260 6.26 -22.18 1.66
C ASP A 260 5.65 -20.79 1.82
N ILE A 261 5.45 -20.05 0.74
CA ILE A 261 4.84 -18.70 0.80
C ILE A 261 3.33 -18.81 1.05
N ARG A 262 2.87 -18.20 2.11
CA ARG A 262 1.44 -17.98 2.40
C ARG A 262 0.89 -16.84 1.54
N LYS A 263 0.43 -17.14 0.34
CA LYS A 263 0.00 -16.12 -0.64
C LYS A 263 -1.24 -15.37 -0.18
N CYS A 264 -1.23 -14.04 -0.37
CA CYS A 264 -2.43 -13.21 -0.19
C CYS A 264 -3.52 -13.62 -1.18
N ILE A 265 -4.74 -13.83 -0.70
CA ILE A 265 -5.91 -14.18 -1.54
C ILE A 265 -6.68 -12.96 -2.06
N SER A 266 -6.18 -11.75 -1.84
CA SER A 266 -6.77 -10.46 -2.25
C SER A 266 -8.24 -10.27 -1.84
N CYS A 267 -8.62 -10.80 -0.67
CA CYS A 267 -10.00 -10.73 -0.16
C CYS A 267 -10.38 -9.35 0.40
N ASN A 268 -9.42 -8.52 0.76
CA ASN A 268 -9.59 -7.18 1.34
C ASN A 268 -10.37 -7.13 2.68
N ILE A 269 -10.73 -8.25 3.29
CA ILE A 269 -11.61 -8.32 4.47
C ILE A 269 -10.89 -7.82 5.73
N GLY A 270 -9.84 -8.53 6.15
CA GLY A 270 -9.16 -8.26 7.42
C GLY A 270 -8.20 -7.07 7.38
N CYS A 271 -7.64 -6.74 6.23
CA CYS A 271 -6.75 -5.60 6.04
C CYS A 271 -7.52 -4.32 5.70
N ALA A 272 -7.86 -4.11 4.43
CA ALA A 272 -8.53 -2.90 3.96
C ALA A 272 -9.91 -2.69 4.62
N GLY A 273 -10.73 -3.74 4.71
CA GLY A 273 -12.06 -3.68 5.31
C GLY A 273 -12.03 -3.27 6.79
N HIS A 274 -11.13 -3.87 7.59
CA HIS A 274 -10.93 -3.46 8.99
C HIS A 274 -10.40 -2.03 9.11
N ARG A 275 -9.33 -1.70 8.36
CA ARG A 275 -8.69 -0.39 8.49
C ARG A 275 -9.53 0.75 7.93
N ILE A 276 -10.07 0.60 6.72
CA ILE A 276 -10.82 1.66 6.01
C ILE A 276 -12.29 1.63 6.42
N GLY A 277 -12.94 0.45 6.36
CA GLY A 277 -14.37 0.32 6.63
C GLY A 277 -14.74 0.47 8.11
N LEU A 278 -13.96 -0.15 9.01
CA LEU A 278 -14.30 -0.23 10.43
C LEU A 278 -13.42 0.65 11.33
N ASN A 279 -12.35 1.26 10.79
CA ASN A 279 -11.32 1.98 11.56
C ASN A 279 -10.75 1.14 12.72
N GLN A 280 -10.56 -0.14 12.48
CA GLN A 280 -10.01 -1.12 13.40
C GLN A 280 -8.58 -1.50 13.02
N PRO A 281 -7.77 -2.05 13.92
CA PRO A 281 -6.48 -2.65 13.58
C PRO A 281 -6.63 -3.70 12.48
N ILE A 282 -5.63 -3.77 11.61
CA ILE A 282 -5.64 -4.77 10.53
C ILE A 282 -5.58 -6.19 11.08
N ARG A 283 -6.20 -7.11 10.34
CA ARG A 283 -6.08 -8.56 10.47
C ARG A 283 -5.87 -9.16 9.09
N CYS A 284 -5.58 -10.44 9.02
CA CYS A 284 -5.50 -11.14 7.75
C CYS A 284 -6.34 -12.43 7.80
N THR A 285 -7.04 -12.72 6.70
CA THR A 285 -7.87 -13.93 6.59
C THR A 285 -7.03 -15.20 6.54
N VAL A 286 -5.81 -15.11 6.01
CA VAL A 286 -4.91 -16.26 5.84
C VAL A 286 -3.73 -16.26 6.82
N ASN A 287 -3.49 -15.17 7.53
CA ASN A 287 -2.41 -15.09 8.52
C ASN A 287 -2.98 -14.65 9.88
N PRO A 288 -3.19 -15.61 10.79
CA PRO A 288 -3.77 -15.32 12.11
C PRO A 288 -2.84 -14.52 13.04
N ALA A 289 -1.53 -14.51 12.77
CA ALA A 289 -0.54 -13.81 13.60
C ALA A 289 -0.51 -12.28 13.40
N VAL A 290 -1.25 -11.75 12.42
CA VAL A 290 -1.22 -10.31 12.13
C VAL A 290 -1.77 -9.50 13.30
N ASN A 291 -0.91 -8.63 13.86
CA ASN A 291 -1.24 -7.67 14.92
C ASN A 291 -1.71 -8.33 16.25
N THR A 292 -1.25 -9.55 16.52
CA THR A 292 -1.55 -10.29 17.75
C THR A 292 -0.43 -10.22 18.79
N GLY A 293 0.73 -9.63 18.43
CA GLY A 293 1.88 -9.59 19.32
C GLY A 293 2.32 -10.97 19.79
N GLU A 294 2.59 -11.12 21.07
CA GLU A 294 3.01 -12.39 21.67
C GLU A 294 1.88 -13.43 21.81
N ASP A 295 0.61 -13.01 21.73
CA ASP A 295 -0.56 -13.88 21.92
C ASP A 295 -0.65 -15.03 20.90
N TYR A 296 0.03 -14.90 19.75
CA TYR A 296 0.05 -15.92 18.71
C TYR A 296 1.43 -16.56 18.50
N MET A 297 2.32 -16.44 19.46
CA MET A 297 3.62 -17.11 19.37
C MET A 297 3.48 -18.61 19.60
N LYS A 298 3.89 -19.41 18.61
CA LYS A 298 3.82 -20.88 18.66
C LYS A 298 5.00 -21.45 19.47
N HIS A 299 4.88 -21.45 20.78
CA HIS A 299 5.87 -22.10 21.66
C HIS A 299 5.71 -23.60 21.64
N LYS A 300 6.83 -24.34 21.71
CA LYS A 300 6.80 -25.79 21.90
C LYS A 300 6.11 -26.12 23.21
N VAL A 301 5.23 -27.12 23.18
CA VAL A 301 4.55 -27.60 24.41
C VAL A 301 5.53 -28.30 25.33
N ASN A 302 5.41 -28.10 26.65
CA ASN A 302 6.26 -28.76 27.63
C ASN A 302 6.05 -30.26 27.68
N LYS A 303 4.84 -30.72 27.37
CA LYS A 303 4.46 -32.11 27.34
C LYS A 303 3.72 -32.45 26.05
N PRO A 304 4.43 -33.00 25.05
CA PRO A 304 3.81 -33.43 23.80
C PRO A 304 2.67 -34.44 24.06
N CYS A 305 1.61 -34.30 23.27
CA CYS A 305 0.45 -35.21 23.33
C CYS A 305 -0.01 -35.58 21.92
N ASN A 306 -0.90 -36.56 21.83
CA ASN A 306 -1.57 -36.88 20.58
C ASN A 306 -2.77 -35.96 20.39
N VAL A 307 -2.83 -35.31 19.23
CA VAL A 307 -3.93 -34.43 18.83
C VAL A 307 -4.65 -35.03 17.63
N VAL A 308 -5.95 -35.16 17.73
CA VAL A 308 -6.80 -35.65 16.63
C VAL A 308 -7.66 -34.45 16.16
N VAL A 309 -7.50 -34.07 14.91
CA VAL A 309 -8.27 -33.01 14.25
C VAL A 309 -9.28 -33.68 13.32
N ILE A 310 -10.57 -33.38 13.48
CA ILE A 310 -11.64 -33.93 12.65
C ILE A 310 -12.13 -32.85 11.68
N GLY A 311 -11.95 -33.09 10.37
CA GLY A 311 -12.31 -32.22 9.28
C GLY A 311 -11.11 -31.51 8.68
N GLY A 312 -10.85 -31.77 7.41
CA GLY A 312 -9.73 -31.22 6.61
C GLY A 312 -10.07 -29.91 5.86
N GLY A 313 -10.99 -29.09 6.39
CA GLY A 313 -11.22 -27.73 5.91
C GLY A 313 -10.15 -26.75 6.41
N THR A 314 -10.26 -25.48 6.07
CA THR A 314 -9.25 -24.45 6.41
C THR A 314 -8.96 -24.37 7.91
N ALA A 315 -9.97 -24.45 8.75
CA ALA A 315 -9.81 -24.44 10.21
C ALA A 315 -9.09 -25.70 10.74
N GLY A 316 -9.45 -26.88 10.21
CA GLY A 316 -8.81 -28.13 10.61
C GLY A 316 -7.35 -28.21 10.12
N LEU A 317 -7.07 -27.76 8.93
CA LEU A 317 -5.70 -27.67 8.42
C LEU A 317 -4.83 -26.75 9.30
N GLU A 318 -5.27 -25.52 9.61
CA GLU A 318 -4.53 -24.62 10.50
C GLU A 318 -4.34 -25.22 11.91
N ALA A 319 -5.38 -25.87 12.46
CA ALA A 319 -5.29 -26.55 13.76
C ALA A 319 -4.28 -27.71 13.75
N ALA A 320 -4.29 -28.52 12.69
CA ALA A 320 -3.37 -29.66 12.55
C ALA A 320 -1.92 -29.19 12.42
N CYS A 321 -1.66 -28.20 11.53
CA CYS A 321 -0.33 -27.64 11.37
C CYS A 321 0.17 -26.97 12.66
N THR A 322 -0.68 -26.20 13.34
CA THR A 322 -0.31 -25.55 14.60
C THR A 322 0.02 -26.60 15.67
N ALA A 323 -0.77 -27.67 15.80
CA ALA A 323 -0.49 -28.73 16.76
C ALA A 323 0.85 -29.44 16.48
N ALA A 324 1.15 -29.73 15.21
CA ALA A 324 2.42 -30.30 14.79
C ALA A 324 3.60 -29.34 15.04
N GLU A 325 3.45 -28.07 14.69
CA GLU A 325 4.47 -27.04 14.90
C GLU A 325 4.84 -26.87 16.39
N VAL A 326 3.88 -26.97 17.30
CA VAL A 326 4.18 -26.87 18.73
C VAL A 326 4.71 -28.20 19.34
N GLY A 327 4.84 -29.26 18.53
CA GLY A 327 5.50 -30.49 18.90
C GLY A 327 4.58 -31.66 19.31
N CYS A 328 3.28 -31.60 19.00
CA CYS A 328 2.34 -32.68 19.20
C CYS A 328 2.37 -33.67 18.05
N THR A 329 2.08 -34.95 18.33
CA THR A 329 1.77 -35.95 17.28
C THR A 329 0.35 -35.71 16.80
N THR A 330 0.20 -35.36 15.53
CA THR A 330 -1.09 -34.88 15.01
C THR A 330 -1.68 -35.83 13.97
N PHE A 331 -2.96 -36.12 14.11
CA PHE A 331 -3.75 -36.94 13.18
C PHE A 331 -4.89 -36.06 12.61
N LEU A 332 -4.90 -35.84 11.30
CA LEU A 332 -5.99 -35.17 10.61
C LEU A 332 -6.91 -36.19 9.95
N ILE A 333 -8.19 -36.18 10.31
CA ILE A 333 -9.20 -37.11 9.78
C ILE A 333 -10.18 -36.32 8.91
N GLU A 334 -10.29 -36.65 7.64
CA GLU A 334 -11.26 -36.09 6.68
C GLU A 334 -12.06 -37.22 6.03
N LYS A 335 -13.37 -37.05 5.91
CA LYS A 335 -14.27 -38.04 5.28
C LYS A 335 -14.20 -38.05 3.76
N LYS A 336 -13.76 -36.95 3.13
CA LYS A 336 -13.58 -36.83 1.69
C LYS A 336 -12.16 -37.21 1.31
N ALA A 337 -11.96 -37.56 0.03
CA ALA A 337 -10.63 -37.87 -0.50
C ALA A 337 -9.75 -36.60 -0.67
N GLU A 338 -10.34 -35.39 -0.68
CA GLU A 338 -9.65 -34.12 -0.87
C GLU A 338 -9.76 -33.25 0.38
N LEU A 339 -8.65 -32.60 0.73
CA LEU A 339 -8.57 -31.59 1.79
C LEU A 339 -8.97 -30.18 1.24
N GLY A 340 -9.07 -29.20 2.15
CA GLY A 340 -9.35 -27.80 1.83
C GLY A 340 -10.82 -27.40 1.99
N GLY A 341 -11.73 -28.35 2.12
CA GLY A 341 -13.13 -28.13 2.47
C GLY A 341 -13.84 -27.14 1.53
N LEU A 342 -14.58 -26.17 2.11
CA LEU A 342 -15.37 -25.19 1.33
C LEU A 342 -14.49 -24.24 0.50
N ALA A 343 -13.29 -23.91 0.94
CA ALA A 343 -12.39 -23.04 0.19
C ALA A 343 -12.01 -23.65 -1.17
N SER A 344 -11.70 -24.96 -1.18
CA SER A 344 -11.41 -25.71 -2.42
C SER A 344 -12.64 -25.80 -3.34
N VAL A 345 -13.85 -25.85 -2.78
CA VAL A 345 -15.09 -25.85 -3.60
C VAL A 345 -15.33 -24.48 -4.23
N ILE A 346 -15.24 -23.42 -3.42
CA ILE A 346 -15.48 -22.04 -3.90
C ILE A 346 -14.43 -21.62 -4.93
N SER A 347 -13.20 -22.10 -4.80
CA SER A 347 -12.11 -21.77 -5.75
C SER A 347 -12.39 -22.24 -7.20
N LYS A 348 -13.33 -23.18 -7.37
CA LYS A 348 -13.78 -23.67 -8.70
C LYS A 348 -14.74 -22.69 -9.40
N ILE A 349 -15.26 -21.69 -8.69
CA ILE A 349 -16.11 -20.64 -9.26
C ILE A 349 -15.22 -19.66 -10.03
N PRO A 350 -15.66 -19.15 -11.20
CA PRO A 350 -14.94 -18.09 -11.92
C PRO A 350 -14.55 -16.93 -10.97
N ASP A 351 -13.37 -16.36 -11.18
CA ASP A 351 -12.77 -15.26 -10.40
C ASP A 351 -12.53 -15.54 -8.89
N LYS A 352 -12.68 -16.82 -8.44
CA LYS A 352 -12.42 -17.23 -7.06
C LYS A 352 -11.20 -18.15 -6.92
N LYS A 353 -10.43 -18.37 -7.97
CA LYS A 353 -9.31 -19.33 -8.00
C LYS A 353 -8.29 -19.12 -6.88
N ARG A 354 -8.04 -17.86 -6.50
CA ARG A 354 -7.09 -17.51 -5.41
C ARG A 354 -7.45 -18.09 -4.03
N LEU A 355 -8.69 -18.49 -3.82
CA LEU A 355 -9.11 -19.16 -2.58
C LEU A 355 -8.47 -20.53 -2.40
N ALA A 356 -8.00 -21.18 -3.46
CA ALA A 356 -7.26 -22.44 -3.37
C ALA A 356 -5.83 -22.25 -2.80
N ASP A 357 -5.25 -21.07 -2.89
CA ASP A 357 -3.86 -20.84 -2.47
C ASP A 357 -3.65 -21.14 -0.98
N PHE A 358 -4.62 -20.78 -0.13
CA PHE A 358 -4.50 -21.04 1.30
C PHE A 358 -4.58 -22.53 1.67
N PRO A 359 -5.62 -23.30 1.28
CA PRO A 359 -5.59 -24.73 1.54
C PRO A 359 -4.41 -25.46 0.87
N ASN A 360 -4.00 -25.08 -0.33
CA ASN A 360 -2.84 -25.68 -0.99
C ASN A 360 -1.55 -25.45 -0.18
N TYR A 361 -1.34 -24.23 0.33
CA TYR A 361 -0.24 -23.90 1.22
C TYR A 361 -0.26 -24.76 2.51
N MET A 362 -1.44 -24.96 3.11
CA MET A 362 -1.58 -25.74 4.36
C MET A 362 -1.44 -27.24 4.14
N ILE A 363 -1.67 -27.74 2.93
CA ILE A 363 -1.53 -29.16 2.58
C ILE A 363 -0.07 -29.51 2.27
N HIS A 364 0.68 -28.54 1.72
CA HIS A 364 2.12 -28.64 1.46
C HIS A 364 2.87 -28.78 2.78
#